data_df5c7a41f21323616ce38085b327cf9c
#
_entry.id   df5c7a41f21323616ce38085b327cf9c
#
_cell.length_a   1.000
_cell.length_b   1.000
_cell.length_c   1.000
_cell.angle_alpha   90.00
_cell.angle_beta   90.00
_cell.angle_gamma   90.00
#
_symmetry.space_group_name_H-M   'P 1'
#
loop_
_entity.id
_entity.type
_entity.pdbx_description
1 polymer ?
#
loop_
_entity_poly.entity_id
_entity_poly.type
_entity_poly.pdbx_seq_one_letter_code
_entity_poly.pdbx_strand_id
1 'polypeptide(L)'
;MESVISMQKIYMCIDLKTFYASVECVERKLDPFYTNLVVADPTKGNGAICLAISPKMKMLGVKNRCRIFEIPKNIDYIIAMPRMKKYIEYSANIYGIYLKYFSKDDIHVYSIDEVFIDITNYFKLYNSNPIELAKIVIGDICYNTGITATAGIGTNMYLAKIALDITAKHSVNNIGYLDEDMYKEKLWHHTPITDFWQIGHRNRT
;
A
#
# COMPACT_ATOMS: atom_id res chain seq x y z
N MET A 1 2.35 -44.10 -6.38
CA MET A 1 2.93 -42.83 -5.89
C MET A 1 2.35 -41.75 -6.76
N GLU A 2 1.26 -41.14 -6.31
CA GLU A 2 0.75 -39.94 -6.97
C GLU A 2 1.72 -38.79 -6.66
N SER A 3 2.31 -38.25 -7.71
CA SER A 3 3.09 -37.03 -7.58
C SER A 3 2.13 -35.93 -7.14
N VAL A 4 2.21 -35.52 -5.88
CA VAL A 4 1.56 -34.30 -5.40
C VAL A 4 2.17 -33.15 -6.21
N ILE A 5 1.51 -32.77 -7.30
CA ILE A 5 1.84 -31.54 -8.02
C ILE A 5 1.59 -30.42 -7.03
N SER A 6 2.65 -29.92 -6.41
CA SER A 6 2.58 -28.76 -5.53
C SER A 6 2.05 -27.60 -6.36
N MET A 7 0.81 -27.22 -6.09
CA MET A 7 0.19 -26.07 -6.76
C MET A 7 1.02 -24.84 -6.42
N GLN A 8 1.50 -24.12 -7.43
CA GLN A 8 2.28 -22.89 -7.25
C GLN A 8 1.47 -21.90 -6.40
N LYS A 9 2.03 -21.48 -5.28
CA LYS A 9 1.38 -20.49 -4.40
C LYS A 9 1.35 -19.11 -5.07
N ILE A 10 0.28 -18.37 -4.79
CA ILE A 10 0.09 -16.99 -5.23
C ILE A 10 -0.26 -16.14 -4.02
N TYR A 11 0.47 -15.07 -3.83
CA TYR A 11 0.28 -14.11 -2.74
C TYR A 11 -0.11 -12.75 -3.29
N MET A 12 -0.97 -12.05 -2.56
CA MET A 12 -1.30 -10.66 -2.81
C MET A 12 -0.86 -9.83 -1.60
N CYS A 13 -0.10 -8.76 -1.85
CA CYS A 13 0.26 -7.75 -0.87
C CYS A 13 -0.58 -6.50 -1.17
N ILE A 14 -1.31 -5.98 -0.18
CA ILE A 14 -2.12 -4.76 -0.30
C ILE A 14 -1.59 -3.70 0.64
N ASP A 15 -1.36 -2.48 0.13
CA ASP A 15 -0.94 -1.29 0.88
C ASP A 15 -1.96 -0.16 0.69
N LEU A 16 -2.38 0.46 1.80
CA LEU A 16 -3.33 1.58 1.80
C LEU A 16 -2.58 2.89 1.52
N LYS A 17 -2.88 3.52 0.40
CA LYS A 17 -2.15 4.71 -0.05
C LYS A 17 -2.20 5.86 0.95
N THR A 18 -1.03 6.30 1.40
CA THR A 18 -0.88 7.45 2.31
C THR A 18 -1.85 7.40 3.48
N PHE A 19 -2.00 6.23 4.08
CA PHE A 19 -3.12 5.82 4.91
C PHE A 19 -3.60 6.90 5.89
N TYR A 20 -2.75 7.41 6.79
CA TYR A 20 -3.17 8.41 7.78
C TYR A 20 -3.69 9.69 7.15
N ALA A 21 -3.03 10.18 6.10
CA ALA A 21 -3.48 11.39 5.43
C ALA A 21 -4.79 11.17 4.65
N SER A 22 -4.95 10.00 4.05
CA SER A 22 -6.20 9.61 3.38
C SER A 22 -7.35 9.53 4.37
N VAL A 23 -7.16 8.90 5.54
CA VAL A 23 -8.16 8.87 6.62
C VAL A 23 -8.53 10.30 7.06
N GLU A 24 -7.54 11.18 7.26
CA GLU A 24 -7.80 12.56 7.66
C GLU A 24 -8.56 13.37 6.61
N CYS A 25 -8.32 13.12 5.33
CA CYS A 25 -9.09 13.73 4.25
C CYS A 25 -10.53 13.22 4.25
N VAL A 26 -10.74 11.90 4.26
CA VAL A 26 -12.07 11.28 4.24
C VAL A 26 -12.94 11.74 5.43
N GLU A 27 -12.38 11.75 6.64
CA GLU A 27 -13.07 12.23 7.85
C GLU A 27 -13.52 13.70 7.75
N ARG A 28 -12.85 14.49 6.92
CA ARG A 28 -13.20 15.89 6.62
C ARG A 28 -14.07 16.05 5.38
N LYS A 29 -14.46 14.93 4.74
CA LYS A 29 -15.19 14.91 3.45
C LYS A 29 -14.40 15.60 2.33
N LEU A 30 -13.06 15.46 2.35
CA LEU A 30 -12.13 16.00 1.37
C LEU A 30 -11.55 14.86 0.54
N ASP A 31 -11.30 15.12 -0.75
CA ASP A 31 -10.63 14.17 -1.62
C ASP A 31 -9.09 14.22 -1.41
N PRO A 32 -8.45 13.08 -1.04
CA PRO A 32 -7.00 13.04 -0.82
C PRO A 32 -6.15 13.43 -2.04
N PHE A 33 -6.68 13.24 -3.27
CA PHE A 33 -5.96 13.55 -4.50
C PHE A 33 -6.03 15.04 -4.90
N TYR A 34 -6.95 15.79 -4.30
CA TYR A 34 -7.11 17.23 -4.55
C TYR A 34 -6.77 18.09 -3.35
N THR A 35 -6.58 17.51 -2.17
CA THR A 35 -6.36 18.24 -0.92
C THR A 35 -4.89 18.21 -0.51
N ASN A 36 -4.31 19.36 -0.25
CA ASN A 36 -3.00 19.47 0.39
C ASN A 36 -3.17 19.26 1.90
N LEU A 37 -2.79 18.08 2.40
CA LEU A 37 -2.91 17.76 3.82
C LEU A 37 -1.68 16.97 4.28
N VAL A 38 -1.21 17.31 5.49
CA VAL A 38 -0.16 16.58 6.19
C VAL A 38 -0.64 16.17 7.56
N VAL A 39 -0.20 15.01 8.02
CA VAL A 39 -0.45 14.51 9.38
C VAL A 39 0.81 14.76 10.20
N ALA A 40 0.76 15.71 11.10
CA ALA A 40 1.86 16.08 11.96
C ALA A 40 1.36 16.65 13.28
N ASP A 41 2.19 16.63 14.31
CA ASP A 41 1.93 17.26 15.60
C ASP A 41 2.56 18.67 15.65
N PRO A 42 1.79 19.74 15.39
CA PRO A 42 2.33 21.10 15.36
C PRO A 42 2.79 21.61 16.73
N THR A 43 2.38 20.97 17.84
CA THR A 43 2.83 21.34 19.19
C THR A 43 4.34 21.09 19.37
N LYS A 44 4.93 20.22 18.54
CA LYS A 44 6.38 19.97 18.48
C LYS A 44 7.14 20.99 17.63
N GLY A 45 6.47 22.06 17.18
CA GLY A 45 7.04 23.11 16.35
C GLY A 45 7.31 22.66 14.90
N ASN A 46 7.95 23.53 14.13
CA ASN A 46 8.24 23.33 12.71
C ASN A 46 9.18 22.14 12.41
N GLY A 47 9.90 21.64 13.44
CA GLY A 47 10.73 20.44 13.34
C GLY A 47 9.95 19.12 13.41
N ALA A 48 8.62 19.16 13.62
CA ALA A 48 7.80 17.95 13.67
C ALA A 48 7.86 17.18 12.34
N ILE A 49 7.93 15.84 12.47
CA ILE A 49 7.92 14.96 11.30
C ILE A 49 6.48 14.79 10.81
N CYS A 50 6.27 14.92 9.51
CA CYS A 50 5.03 14.58 8.84
C CYS A 50 4.90 13.05 8.78
N LEU A 51 4.04 12.47 9.62
CA LEU A 51 3.81 11.01 9.66
C LEU A 51 3.23 10.47 8.36
N ALA A 52 2.41 11.30 7.69
CA ALA A 52 1.89 11.04 6.36
C ALA A 52 1.59 12.37 5.66
N ILE A 53 1.58 12.32 4.34
CA ILE A 53 1.16 13.44 3.48
C ILE A 53 0.15 12.92 2.46
N SER A 54 -0.78 13.76 2.04
CA SER A 54 -1.78 13.36 1.05
C SER A 54 -1.15 13.02 -0.31
N PRO A 55 -1.82 12.23 -1.17
CA PRO A 55 -1.38 11.99 -2.54
C PRO A 55 -1.11 13.30 -3.29
N LYS A 56 -1.95 14.33 -3.11
CA LYS A 56 -1.76 15.65 -3.71
C LYS A 56 -0.42 16.28 -3.33
N MET A 57 -0.04 16.23 -2.05
CA MET A 57 1.25 16.74 -1.58
C MET A 57 2.44 15.99 -2.19
N LYS A 58 2.32 14.64 -2.35
CA LYS A 58 3.34 13.86 -3.07
C LYS A 58 3.47 14.29 -4.53
N MET A 59 2.35 14.55 -5.22
CA MET A 59 2.36 15.04 -6.61
C MET A 59 3.02 16.42 -6.74
N LEU A 60 2.98 17.25 -5.70
CA LEU A 60 3.68 18.53 -5.62
C LEU A 60 5.17 18.39 -5.24
N GLY A 61 5.69 17.17 -5.16
CA GLY A 61 7.10 16.89 -4.87
C GLY A 61 7.48 16.92 -3.39
N VAL A 62 6.52 17.04 -2.48
CA VAL A 62 6.78 16.96 -1.04
C VAL A 62 7.17 15.53 -0.67
N LYS A 63 8.28 15.38 0.05
CA LYS A 63 8.80 14.07 0.47
C LYS A 63 7.98 13.50 1.61
N ASN A 64 7.72 12.20 1.57
CA ASN A 64 7.12 11.49 2.70
C ASN A 64 8.06 11.56 3.91
N ARG A 65 7.49 11.66 5.12
CA ARG A 65 8.25 11.80 6.39
C ARG A 65 9.18 13.02 6.45
N CYS A 66 8.93 14.07 5.62
CA CYS A 66 9.61 15.35 5.74
C CYS A 66 9.28 16.01 7.08
N ARG A 67 10.05 17.01 7.47
CA ARG A 67 9.71 17.91 8.57
C ARG A 67 8.84 19.06 8.06
N ILE A 68 8.02 19.65 8.92
CA ILE A 68 7.11 20.75 8.54
C ILE A 68 7.88 21.88 7.84
N PHE A 69 9.07 22.26 8.34
CA PHE A 69 9.87 23.33 7.75
C PHE A 69 10.43 23.01 6.34
N GLU A 70 10.46 21.75 5.94
CA GLU A 70 10.92 21.32 4.61
C GLU A 70 9.83 21.44 3.54
N ILE A 71 8.57 21.69 3.94
CA ILE A 71 7.48 21.91 3.00
C ILE A 71 7.65 23.29 2.34
N PRO A 72 7.58 23.38 1.00
CA PRO A 72 7.72 24.66 0.31
C PRO A 72 6.71 25.70 0.81
N LYS A 73 7.19 26.93 1.10
CA LYS A 73 6.37 28.01 1.68
C LYS A 73 5.24 28.52 0.76
N ASN A 74 5.31 28.21 -0.52
CA ASN A 74 4.29 28.57 -1.52
C ASN A 74 3.16 27.53 -1.64
N ILE A 75 3.16 26.51 -0.79
CA ILE A 75 2.10 25.49 -0.75
C ILE A 75 1.26 25.74 0.50
N ASP A 76 0.00 26.13 0.31
CA ASP A 76 -0.98 26.14 1.39
C ASP A 76 -1.47 24.71 1.66
N TYR A 77 -1.51 24.30 2.92
CA TYR A 77 -1.90 22.94 3.31
C TYR A 77 -2.55 22.90 4.71
N ILE A 78 -3.30 21.84 4.93
CA ILE A 78 -3.93 21.55 6.21
C ILE A 78 -2.97 20.69 7.05
N ILE A 79 -2.75 21.06 8.31
CA ILE A 79 -2.08 20.20 9.30
C ILE A 79 -3.15 19.47 10.10
N ALA A 80 -3.16 18.15 10.02
CA ALA A 80 -4.02 17.30 10.82
C ALA A 80 -3.22 16.67 11.98
N MET A 81 -3.72 16.83 13.21
CA MET A 81 -3.17 16.14 14.38
C MET A 81 -3.30 14.62 14.21
N PRO A 82 -2.28 13.83 14.55
CA PRO A 82 -2.35 12.37 14.50
C PRO A 82 -3.46 11.82 15.41
N ARG A 83 -4.35 11.00 14.86
CA ARG A 83 -5.45 10.34 15.57
C ARG A 83 -5.32 8.82 15.51
N MET A 84 -4.32 8.25 16.17
CA MET A 84 -3.94 6.84 16.04
C MET A 84 -5.13 5.90 16.27
N LYS A 85 -5.99 6.19 17.28
CA LYS A 85 -7.21 5.40 17.52
C LYS A 85 -8.11 5.34 16.27
N LYS A 86 -8.29 6.47 15.59
CA LYS A 86 -9.08 6.55 14.36
C LYS A 86 -8.45 5.71 13.23
N TYR A 87 -7.13 5.75 13.09
CA TYR A 87 -6.44 4.93 12.08
C TYR A 87 -6.59 3.44 12.35
N ILE A 88 -6.52 3.02 13.63
CA ILE A 88 -6.79 1.63 14.02
C ILE A 88 -8.23 1.22 13.68
N GLU A 89 -9.23 2.10 13.93
CA GLU A 89 -10.64 1.86 13.58
C GLU A 89 -10.79 1.64 12.07
N TYR A 90 -10.18 2.49 11.22
CA TYR A 90 -10.23 2.33 9.76
C TYR A 90 -9.51 1.05 9.30
N SER A 91 -8.34 0.74 9.86
CA SER A 91 -7.62 -0.49 9.58
C SER A 91 -8.45 -1.73 9.93
N ALA A 92 -9.11 -1.74 11.09
CA ALA A 92 -9.99 -2.84 11.50
C ALA A 92 -11.22 -2.98 10.58
N ASN A 93 -11.82 -1.87 10.14
CA ASN A 93 -12.92 -1.90 9.18
C ASN A 93 -12.48 -2.48 7.83
N ILE A 94 -11.29 -2.10 7.35
CA ILE A 94 -10.72 -2.63 6.10
C ILE A 94 -10.37 -4.12 6.26
N TYR A 95 -9.85 -4.53 7.42
CA TYR A 95 -9.65 -5.94 7.71
C TYR A 95 -10.98 -6.74 7.63
N GLY A 96 -12.07 -6.15 8.11
CA GLY A 96 -13.42 -6.71 7.93
C GLY A 96 -13.83 -6.86 6.46
N ILE A 97 -13.34 -5.98 5.57
CA ILE A 97 -13.57 -6.12 4.12
C ILE A 97 -12.78 -7.32 3.59
N TYR A 98 -11.50 -7.50 3.98
CA TYR A 98 -10.72 -8.68 3.57
C TYR A 98 -11.42 -9.99 3.97
N LEU A 99 -12.02 -10.05 5.15
CA LEU A 99 -12.74 -11.23 5.64
C LEU A 99 -14.00 -11.60 4.85
N LYS A 100 -14.52 -10.71 4.00
CA LYS A 100 -15.60 -11.03 3.06
C LYS A 100 -15.11 -11.95 1.92
N TYR A 101 -13.82 -11.89 1.61
CA TYR A 101 -13.20 -12.55 0.46
C TYR A 101 -12.31 -13.72 0.86
N PHE A 102 -11.66 -13.64 2.04
CA PHE A 102 -10.58 -14.54 2.43
C PHE A 102 -10.77 -15.05 3.85
N SER A 103 -10.29 -16.28 4.11
CA SER A 103 -10.18 -16.78 5.48
C SER A 103 -9.17 -15.97 6.27
N LYS A 104 -9.41 -15.80 7.57
CA LYS A 104 -8.44 -15.16 8.48
C LYS A 104 -7.08 -15.86 8.49
N ASP A 105 -7.06 -17.17 8.27
CA ASP A 105 -5.85 -18.00 8.31
C ASP A 105 -4.94 -17.75 7.10
N ASP A 106 -5.49 -17.19 6.01
CA ASP A 106 -4.76 -16.84 4.80
C ASP A 106 -4.34 -15.36 4.78
N ILE A 107 -4.77 -14.56 5.78
CA ILE A 107 -4.44 -13.13 5.90
C ILE A 107 -3.32 -12.94 6.93
N HIS A 108 -2.18 -12.44 6.49
CA HIS A 108 -1.07 -12.01 7.34
C HIS A 108 -1.02 -10.49 7.44
N VAL A 109 -1.41 -9.92 8.59
CA VAL A 109 -1.33 -8.48 8.86
C VAL A 109 0.12 -8.11 9.11
N TYR A 110 0.72 -7.36 8.20
CA TYR A 110 2.11 -6.91 8.29
C TYR A 110 2.25 -5.60 9.05
N SER A 111 1.33 -4.65 8.82
CA SER A 111 1.27 -3.37 9.52
C SER A 111 -0.17 -2.86 9.62
N ILE A 112 -0.35 -1.65 10.13
CA ILE A 112 -1.69 -1.01 10.21
C ILE A 112 -2.31 -0.72 8.84
N ASP A 113 -1.49 -0.63 7.79
CA ASP A 113 -1.87 -0.26 6.43
C ASP A 113 -1.46 -1.29 5.38
N GLU A 114 -0.83 -2.40 5.79
CA GLU A 114 -0.33 -3.41 4.86
C GLU A 114 -0.65 -4.84 5.29
N VAL A 115 -1.10 -5.66 4.33
CA VAL A 115 -1.40 -7.09 4.54
C VAL A 115 -0.82 -7.93 3.41
N PHE A 116 -0.48 -9.18 3.73
CA PHE A 116 -0.26 -10.25 2.76
C PHE A 116 -1.39 -11.27 2.84
N ILE A 117 -1.83 -11.76 1.69
CA ILE A 117 -2.93 -12.71 1.59
C ILE A 117 -2.49 -13.86 0.68
N ASP A 118 -2.58 -15.10 1.15
CA ASP A 118 -2.44 -16.28 0.29
C ASP A 118 -3.73 -16.45 -0.54
N ILE A 119 -3.67 -16.11 -1.82
CA ILE A 119 -4.83 -16.17 -2.72
C ILE A 119 -4.85 -17.41 -3.60
N THR A 120 -4.00 -18.40 -3.33
CA THR A 120 -3.77 -19.59 -4.17
C THR A 120 -5.07 -20.31 -4.57
N ASN A 121 -6.04 -20.40 -3.68
CA ASN A 121 -7.29 -21.12 -3.92
C ASN A 121 -8.47 -20.20 -4.28
N TYR A 122 -8.33 -18.87 -4.10
CA TYR A 122 -9.48 -17.96 -4.13
C TYR A 122 -9.85 -17.48 -5.54
N PHE A 123 -8.88 -17.23 -6.41
CA PHE A 123 -9.19 -16.76 -7.77
C PHE A 123 -9.97 -17.82 -8.58
N LYS A 124 -9.76 -19.10 -8.30
CA LYS A 124 -10.57 -20.18 -8.88
C LYS A 124 -11.99 -20.19 -8.30
N LEU A 125 -12.12 -20.01 -6.97
CA LEU A 125 -13.41 -19.95 -6.29
C LEU A 125 -14.27 -18.80 -6.83
N TYR A 126 -13.67 -17.65 -7.11
CA TYR A 126 -14.36 -16.48 -7.66
C TYR A 126 -14.44 -16.47 -9.20
N ASN A 127 -14.03 -17.55 -9.86
CA ASN A 127 -13.97 -17.65 -11.33
C ASN A 127 -13.29 -16.42 -11.96
N SER A 128 -12.18 -16.01 -11.39
CA SER A 128 -11.41 -14.81 -11.76
C SER A 128 -9.92 -15.16 -11.92
N ASN A 129 -9.13 -14.20 -12.35
CA ASN A 129 -7.67 -14.28 -12.26
C ASN A 129 -7.16 -13.43 -11.07
N PRO A 130 -5.91 -13.60 -10.64
CA PRO A 130 -5.36 -12.86 -9.49
C PRO A 130 -5.47 -11.34 -9.61
N ILE A 131 -5.34 -10.78 -10.81
CA ILE A 131 -5.42 -9.33 -11.06
C ILE A 131 -6.86 -8.84 -10.90
N GLU A 132 -7.84 -9.58 -11.44
CA GLU A 132 -9.25 -9.23 -11.30
C GLU A 132 -9.72 -9.35 -9.85
N LEU A 133 -9.27 -10.38 -9.12
CA LEU A 133 -9.55 -10.50 -7.69
C LEU A 133 -8.99 -9.31 -6.91
N ALA A 134 -7.76 -8.87 -7.20
CA ALA A 134 -7.18 -7.68 -6.60
C ALA A 134 -8.00 -6.42 -6.90
N LYS A 135 -8.46 -6.23 -8.14
CA LYS A 135 -9.33 -5.09 -8.51
C LYS A 135 -10.62 -5.07 -7.71
N ILE A 136 -11.27 -6.23 -7.55
CA ILE A 136 -12.51 -6.35 -6.76
C ILE A 136 -12.25 -5.92 -5.32
N VAL A 137 -11.20 -6.46 -4.69
CA VAL A 137 -10.90 -6.18 -3.28
C VAL A 137 -10.52 -4.73 -3.05
N ILE A 138 -9.58 -4.16 -3.84
CA ILE A 138 -9.20 -2.74 -3.67
C ILE A 138 -10.33 -1.78 -4.05
N GLY A 139 -11.21 -2.18 -4.98
CA GLY A 139 -12.44 -1.44 -5.32
C GLY A 139 -13.43 -1.42 -4.15
N ASP A 140 -13.66 -2.55 -3.47
CA ASP A 140 -14.53 -2.64 -2.29
C ASP A 140 -13.99 -1.82 -1.11
N ILE A 141 -12.66 -1.81 -0.90
CA ILE A 141 -12.02 -0.94 0.09
C ILE A 141 -12.31 0.53 -0.23
N CYS A 142 -12.05 0.95 -1.47
CA CYS A 142 -12.26 2.34 -1.89
C CYS A 142 -13.73 2.75 -1.77
N TYR A 143 -14.65 1.90 -2.21
CA TYR A 143 -16.10 2.16 -2.16
C TYR A 143 -16.61 2.35 -0.72
N ASN A 144 -16.21 1.46 0.20
CA ASN A 144 -16.73 1.48 1.57
C ASN A 144 -16.01 2.48 2.48
N THR A 145 -14.76 2.85 2.18
CA THR A 145 -13.95 3.67 3.11
C THR A 145 -13.43 4.97 2.52
N GLY A 146 -13.51 5.15 1.20
CA GLY A 146 -12.87 6.26 0.51
C GLY A 146 -11.34 6.17 0.46
N ILE A 147 -10.74 5.07 0.97
CA ILE A 147 -9.30 4.87 0.99
C ILE A 147 -8.88 4.09 -0.25
N THR A 148 -7.94 4.64 -1.00
CA THR A 148 -7.34 3.93 -2.14
C THR A 148 -6.24 2.98 -1.67
N ALA A 149 -6.13 1.83 -2.36
CA ALA A 149 -5.10 0.84 -2.12
C ALA A 149 -4.29 0.54 -3.38
N THR A 150 -3.13 -0.05 -3.17
CA THR A 150 -2.26 -0.61 -4.21
C THR A 150 -2.10 -2.10 -3.91
N ALA A 151 -2.05 -2.94 -4.94
CA ALA A 151 -1.85 -4.37 -4.78
C ALA A 151 -0.65 -4.86 -5.59
N GLY A 152 0.18 -5.70 -4.97
CA GLY A 152 1.23 -6.46 -5.63
C GLY A 152 0.91 -7.95 -5.55
N ILE A 153 1.07 -8.67 -6.64
CA ILE A 153 0.80 -10.11 -6.74
C ILE A 153 2.10 -10.81 -7.10
N GLY A 154 2.38 -11.93 -6.45
CA GLY A 154 3.59 -12.70 -6.73
C GLY A 154 3.47 -14.17 -6.35
N THR A 155 4.39 -14.97 -6.86
CA THR A 155 4.46 -16.41 -6.58
C THR A 155 5.00 -16.74 -5.18
N ASN A 156 5.43 -15.73 -4.45
CA ASN A 156 5.76 -15.75 -3.04
C ASN A 156 5.56 -14.35 -2.42
N MET A 157 5.61 -14.23 -1.10
CA MET A 157 5.39 -12.97 -0.39
C MET A 157 6.41 -11.88 -0.78
N TYR A 158 7.68 -12.27 -1.03
CA TYR A 158 8.72 -11.32 -1.44
C TYR A 158 8.39 -10.71 -2.81
N LEU A 159 8.08 -11.53 -3.80
CA LEU A 159 7.71 -11.06 -5.14
C LEU A 159 6.41 -10.25 -5.13
N ALA A 160 5.43 -10.62 -4.29
CA ALA A 160 4.22 -9.83 -4.11
C ALA A 160 4.55 -8.42 -3.56
N LYS A 161 5.48 -8.32 -2.58
CA LYS A 161 5.93 -7.03 -2.05
C LYS A 161 6.70 -6.22 -3.07
N ILE A 162 7.61 -6.83 -3.83
CA ILE A 162 8.35 -6.15 -4.89
C ILE A 162 7.40 -5.69 -6.02
N ALA A 163 6.42 -6.52 -6.38
CA ALA A 163 5.39 -6.13 -7.35
C ALA A 163 4.62 -4.90 -6.87
N LEU A 164 4.28 -4.82 -5.58
CA LEU A 164 3.61 -3.68 -4.99
C LEU A 164 4.50 -2.42 -5.01
N ASP A 165 5.75 -2.54 -4.55
CA ASP A 165 6.62 -1.37 -4.33
C ASP A 165 7.19 -0.79 -5.62
N ILE A 166 7.45 -1.63 -6.64
CA ILE A 166 8.09 -1.22 -7.90
C ILE A 166 7.08 -1.24 -9.05
N THR A 167 6.45 -2.39 -9.32
CA THR A 167 5.65 -2.58 -10.54
C THR A 167 4.30 -1.85 -10.47
N ALA A 168 3.58 -1.97 -9.34
CA ALA A 168 2.24 -1.40 -9.19
C ALA A 168 2.21 0.13 -9.22
N LYS A 169 3.28 0.78 -8.75
CA LYS A 169 3.41 2.25 -8.77
C LYS A 169 3.38 2.85 -10.17
N HIS A 170 3.78 2.07 -11.19
CA HIS A 170 3.82 2.47 -12.59
C HIS A 170 2.62 1.91 -13.39
N SER A 171 1.73 1.15 -12.73
CA SER A 171 0.53 0.59 -13.34
C SER A 171 -0.65 1.55 -13.24
N VAL A 172 -1.40 1.69 -14.32
CA VAL A 172 -2.63 2.52 -14.39
C VAL A 172 -3.68 2.07 -13.36
N ASN A 173 -3.72 0.77 -13.06
CA ASN A 173 -4.71 0.18 -12.14
C ASN A 173 -4.20 0.02 -10.71
N ASN A 174 -3.01 0.53 -10.36
CA ASN A 174 -2.37 0.33 -9.05
C ASN A 174 -2.18 -1.16 -8.66
N ILE A 175 -2.03 -2.04 -9.65
CA ILE A 175 -1.81 -3.47 -9.45
C ILE A 175 -0.58 -3.89 -10.23
N GLY A 176 0.35 -4.58 -9.56
CA GLY A 176 1.53 -5.19 -10.15
C GLY A 176 1.49 -6.71 -10.02
N TYR A 177 2.12 -7.41 -10.95
CA TYR A 177 2.33 -8.85 -10.90
C TYR A 177 3.79 -9.17 -11.19
N LEU A 178 4.37 -10.09 -10.42
CA LEU A 178 5.71 -10.64 -10.65
C LEU A 178 5.75 -12.12 -10.31
N ASP A 179 6.29 -12.89 -11.23
CA ASP A 179 6.86 -14.21 -10.98
C ASP A 179 8.39 -14.15 -11.05
N GLU A 180 9.08 -15.27 -10.88
CA GLU A 180 10.54 -15.33 -10.87
C GLU A 180 11.16 -14.98 -12.23
N ASP A 181 10.53 -15.36 -13.33
CA ASP A 181 11.04 -15.09 -14.67
C ASP A 181 10.86 -13.61 -15.02
N MET A 182 9.70 -13.03 -14.74
CA MET A 182 9.47 -11.59 -14.87
C MET A 182 10.39 -10.77 -13.98
N TYR A 183 10.70 -11.23 -12.77
CA TYR A 183 11.65 -10.58 -11.88
C TYR A 183 13.04 -10.54 -12.48
N LYS A 184 13.54 -11.68 -13.02
CA LYS A 184 14.84 -11.76 -13.70
C LYS A 184 14.89 -10.88 -14.95
N GLU A 185 13.83 -10.91 -15.76
CA GLU A 185 13.75 -10.15 -17.00
C GLU A 185 13.70 -8.64 -16.77
N LYS A 186 12.83 -8.18 -15.82
CA LYS A 186 12.48 -6.76 -15.70
C LYS A 186 13.25 -6.04 -14.60
N LEU A 187 13.62 -6.74 -13.53
CA LEU A 187 14.12 -6.11 -12.30
C LEU A 187 15.55 -6.53 -11.93
N TRP A 188 16.18 -7.49 -12.64
CA TRP A 188 17.54 -7.93 -12.31
C TRP A 188 18.56 -6.79 -12.33
N HIS A 189 18.37 -5.80 -13.22
CA HIS A 189 19.23 -4.63 -13.36
C HIS A 189 18.60 -3.34 -12.81
N HIS A 190 17.53 -3.48 -12.00
CA HIS A 190 16.85 -2.31 -11.42
C HIS A 190 17.77 -1.55 -10.47
N THR A 191 17.76 -0.23 -10.59
CA THR A 191 18.50 0.68 -9.72
C THR A 191 17.60 1.81 -9.25
N PRO A 192 17.75 2.25 -8.00
CA PRO A 192 18.71 1.81 -6.99
C PRO A 192 18.28 0.51 -6.29
N ILE A 193 19.24 -0.29 -5.86
CA ILE A 193 18.97 -1.55 -5.12
C ILE A 193 18.16 -1.34 -3.82
N THR A 194 18.19 -0.14 -3.28
CA THR A 194 17.42 0.25 -2.07
C THR A 194 15.91 0.36 -2.31
N ASP A 195 15.42 0.20 -3.54
CA ASP A 195 13.99 0.10 -3.83
C ASP A 195 13.44 -1.29 -3.50
N PHE A 196 14.34 -2.29 -3.38
CA PHE A 196 13.94 -3.63 -3.00
C PHE A 196 13.67 -3.73 -1.50
N TRP A 197 12.60 -4.42 -1.17
CA TRP A 197 12.17 -4.64 0.20
C TRP A 197 13.30 -5.24 1.07
N GLN A 198 13.48 -4.71 2.27
CA GLN A 198 14.53 -5.04 3.26
C GLN A 198 15.97 -4.67 2.85
N ILE A 199 16.18 -3.98 1.73
CA ILE A 199 17.51 -3.48 1.38
C ILE A 199 17.63 -2.01 1.78
N GLY A 200 18.39 -1.74 2.84
CA GLY A 200 18.66 -0.39 3.34
C GLY A 200 19.93 0.23 2.76
N HIS A 201 20.09 1.54 3.00
CA HIS A 201 21.27 2.30 2.52
C HIS A 201 22.62 1.75 3.02
N ARG A 202 22.67 1.01 4.14
CA ARG A 202 23.90 0.40 4.65
C ARG A 202 24.41 -0.78 3.82
N ASN A 203 23.59 -1.32 2.93
CA ASN A 203 23.94 -2.46 2.07
C ASN A 203 24.43 -2.01 0.68
N ARG A 204 24.84 -0.75 0.54
CA ARG A 204 25.35 -0.17 -0.73
C ARG A 204 26.86 -0.40 -0.98
N THR A 205 27.56 -1.13 -0.09
CA THR A 205 28.99 -1.44 -0.23
C THR A 205 29.19 -2.77 -0.92
#